data_eaedc6084dccc60864f36e85c6a1f893
#
_entry.id   eaedc6084dccc60864f36e85c6a1f893
#
_cell.length_a   1.000
_cell.length_b   1.000
_cell.length_c   1.000
_cell.angle_alpha   90.00
_cell.angle_beta   90.00
_cell.angle_gamma   90.00
#
_symmetry.space_group_name_H-M   'P 1'
#
loop_
_entity.id
_entity.type
_entity.pdbx_description
1 polymer ?
#
loop_
_entity_poly.entity_id
_entity_poly.type
_entity_poly.pdbx_seq_one_letter_code
_entity_poly.pdbx_strand_id
1 'polypeptide(L)'
;KRIKITPDLQVLGKFNIAQNINQITKMDASVLSSLNGDFDYNNENYMSRVQIGNALGGIYGFRYKGVYRFDYDHCGYFADAKKNDIYAGNTAAWAEKYGVNGSYNATCPVARDANGNIIYDAKGNPLQMYYNYGGRNYKFEGGDVIYEDINHDGQINELDMVYLGSSNPKLNGGFGFDIYYKRWSLKTSFNFRVGNKIVNMARMKAEDMRTNRNQSTATRWRWRKNGDITTIPRAMSAEVGASYNALCSDRYVEPGDYVRFQYVQLAYDFAPEKLKRLGLRSLRLALSGNNLIFWSKYSGVDPEHSQSGWSPCMDNSQTPRSRSFTFSLNIGF
;
A
#
# COMPACT_ATOMS: atom_id res chain seq x y z
N LYS A 1 9.86 -4.45 -36.75
CA LYS A 1 10.54 -5.05 -37.92
C LYS A 1 11.17 -6.37 -37.49
N ARG A 2 10.97 -7.44 -38.27
CA ARG A 2 11.66 -8.71 -38.02
C ARG A 2 13.13 -8.56 -38.37
N ILE A 3 13.99 -8.96 -37.45
CA ILE A 3 15.45 -8.99 -37.65
C ILE A 3 15.84 -10.42 -37.99
N LYS A 4 16.43 -10.62 -39.16
CA LYS A 4 17.02 -11.91 -39.55
C LYS A 4 18.45 -11.96 -38.98
N ILE A 5 18.67 -12.86 -38.03
CA ILE A 5 19.99 -13.08 -37.43
C ILE A 5 20.77 -14.10 -38.27
N THR A 6 20.07 -15.15 -38.68
CA THR A 6 20.58 -16.17 -39.63
C THR A 6 19.45 -16.50 -40.63
N PRO A 7 19.71 -17.24 -41.72
CA PRO A 7 18.67 -17.72 -42.64
C PRO A 7 17.52 -18.43 -41.91
N ASP A 8 17.83 -19.17 -40.84
CA ASP A 8 16.87 -19.96 -40.09
C ASP A 8 16.34 -19.29 -38.83
N LEU A 9 16.96 -18.19 -38.36
CA LEU A 9 16.60 -17.51 -37.12
C LEU A 9 16.14 -16.09 -37.37
N GLN A 10 14.89 -15.81 -36.97
CA GLN A 10 14.30 -14.48 -37.03
C GLN A 10 13.77 -14.09 -35.65
N VAL A 11 13.98 -12.85 -35.25
CA VAL A 11 13.50 -12.28 -33.99
C VAL A 11 12.71 -11.00 -34.25
N LEU A 12 11.57 -10.86 -33.60
CA LEU A 12 10.76 -9.67 -33.59
C LEU A 12 10.61 -9.19 -32.15
N GLY A 13 11.17 -8.03 -31.82
CA GLY A 13 10.92 -7.31 -30.58
C GLY A 13 9.64 -6.48 -30.72
N LYS A 14 8.84 -6.45 -29.65
CA LYS A 14 7.66 -5.63 -29.48
C LYS A 14 7.81 -4.83 -28.21
N PHE A 15 7.50 -3.56 -28.26
CA PHE A 15 7.52 -2.68 -27.10
C PHE A 15 6.47 -1.59 -27.28
N ASN A 16 5.74 -1.34 -26.22
CA ASN A 16 4.85 -0.18 -26.10
C ASN A 16 4.94 0.39 -24.71
N ILE A 17 4.84 1.70 -24.61
CA ILE A 17 4.80 2.45 -23.36
C ILE A 17 3.77 3.55 -23.49
N ALA A 18 3.00 3.74 -22.42
CA ALA A 18 2.06 4.83 -22.30
C ALA A 18 2.28 5.55 -20.98
N GLN A 19 2.22 6.86 -21.01
CA GLN A 19 2.21 7.72 -19.84
C GLN A 19 0.87 8.46 -19.81
N ASN A 20 0.26 8.49 -18.64
CA ASN A 20 -0.92 9.30 -18.38
C ASN A 20 -0.64 10.18 -17.17
N ILE A 21 -0.63 11.49 -17.38
CA ILE A 21 -0.53 12.49 -16.31
C ILE A 21 -1.92 13.05 -16.09
N ASN A 22 -2.47 12.80 -14.93
CA ASN A 22 -3.76 13.28 -14.50
C ASN A 22 -3.53 14.28 -13.35
N GLN A 23 -3.93 15.53 -13.56
CA GLN A 23 -3.81 16.58 -12.56
C GLN A 23 -4.98 17.55 -12.70
N ILE A 24 -5.60 17.87 -11.56
CA ILE A 24 -6.65 18.88 -11.52
C ILE A 24 -6.00 20.25 -11.43
N THR A 25 -6.10 21.02 -12.49
CA THR A 25 -5.46 22.35 -12.58
C THR A 25 -6.35 23.47 -12.10
N LYS A 26 -7.67 23.34 -12.30
CA LYS A 26 -8.65 24.35 -11.89
C LYS A 26 -10.01 23.69 -11.67
N MET A 27 -10.72 24.17 -10.69
CA MET A 27 -12.10 23.76 -10.39
C MET A 27 -12.83 24.91 -9.68
N ASP A 28 -14.12 25.05 -9.93
CA ASP A 28 -14.95 26.02 -9.24
C ASP A 28 -15.10 25.63 -7.75
N ALA A 29 -15.11 26.63 -6.87
CA ALA A 29 -15.16 26.39 -5.42
C ALA A 29 -16.44 25.66 -4.98
N SER A 30 -17.58 25.91 -5.65
CA SER A 30 -18.84 25.24 -5.34
C SER A 30 -18.81 23.75 -5.71
N VAL A 31 -18.20 23.41 -6.84
CA VAL A 31 -17.99 22.02 -7.26
C VAL A 31 -16.99 21.34 -6.35
N LEU A 32 -15.90 22.03 -5.98
CA LEU A 32 -14.89 21.49 -5.07
C LEU A 32 -15.48 21.16 -3.71
N SER A 33 -16.30 22.05 -3.14
CA SER A 33 -16.98 21.82 -1.86
C SER A 33 -17.97 20.64 -1.93
N SER A 34 -18.71 20.50 -3.04
CA SER A 34 -19.65 19.39 -3.21
C SER A 34 -18.97 18.02 -3.37
N LEU A 35 -17.77 17.98 -3.98
CA LEU A 35 -16.99 16.75 -4.14
C LEU A 35 -16.21 16.38 -2.89
N ASN A 36 -15.87 17.36 -2.07
CA ASN A 36 -15.15 17.17 -0.81
C ASN A 36 -16.08 17.40 0.39
N GLY A 37 -17.37 17.09 0.24
CA GLY A 37 -18.34 17.21 1.33
C GLY A 37 -17.78 16.71 2.66
N ASP A 38 -18.49 16.95 3.74
CA ASP A 38 -18.00 16.70 5.09
C ASP A 38 -17.19 15.42 5.18
N PHE A 39 -16.00 15.55 5.68
CA PHE A 39 -15.06 14.47 5.88
C PHE A 39 -15.75 13.42 6.73
N ASP A 40 -16.37 12.43 6.09
CA ASP A 40 -17.05 11.37 6.82
C ASP A 40 -16.00 10.45 7.43
N TYR A 41 -15.83 10.58 8.74
CA TYR A 41 -14.91 9.81 9.55
C TYR A 41 -15.38 8.38 9.78
N ASN A 42 -15.69 7.70 8.74
CA ASN A 42 -15.56 6.26 8.77
C ASN A 42 -14.06 5.95 8.78
N ASN A 43 -13.54 5.77 9.96
CA ASN A 43 -12.14 5.61 10.30
C ASN A 43 -11.38 4.56 9.47
N GLU A 44 -12.09 3.78 8.66
CA GLU A 44 -11.58 2.67 7.87
C GLU A 44 -11.56 2.95 6.37
N ASN A 45 -12.20 4.01 5.91
CA ASN A 45 -12.37 4.27 4.49
C ASN A 45 -11.42 5.36 4.02
N TYR A 46 -10.55 5.00 3.09
CA TYR A 46 -9.79 5.98 2.35
C TYR A 46 -10.72 6.73 1.42
N MET A 47 -10.93 7.98 1.71
CA MET A 47 -11.87 8.81 0.96
C MET A 47 -11.26 9.24 -0.38
N SER A 48 -12.13 9.35 -1.38
CA SER A 48 -11.82 10.10 -2.58
C SER A 48 -11.88 11.58 -2.24
N ARG A 49 -10.78 12.27 -2.37
CA ARG A 49 -10.70 13.71 -2.20
C ARG A 49 -10.21 14.36 -3.48
N VAL A 50 -10.81 15.45 -3.84
CA VAL A 50 -10.41 16.26 -4.99
C VAL A 50 -9.65 17.47 -4.48
N GLN A 51 -8.40 17.61 -4.89
CA GLN A 51 -7.56 18.75 -4.54
C GLN A 51 -6.87 19.30 -5.77
N ILE A 52 -6.92 20.62 -5.96
CA ILE A 52 -6.21 21.28 -7.05
C ILE A 52 -4.70 21.01 -6.91
N GLY A 53 -4.06 20.66 -8.00
CA GLY A 53 -2.65 20.27 -8.03
C GLY A 53 -2.40 18.77 -7.93
N ASN A 54 -3.37 17.98 -7.47
CA ASN A 54 -3.25 16.54 -7.34
C ASN A 54 -4.05 15.78 -8.42
N ALA A 55 -3.76 14.48 -8.52
CA ALA A 55 -4.45 13.59 -9.45
C ALA A 55 -5.88 13.28 -8.95
N LEU A 56 -6.80 13.13 -9.88
CA LEU A 56 -8.10 12.53 -9.60
C LEU A 56 -7.88 11.05 -9.20
N GLY A 57 -8.62 10.56 -8.20
CA GLY A 57 -8.36 9.23 -7.63
C GLY A 57 -7.14 9.19 -6.71
N GLY A 58 -6.74 10.34 -6.18
CA GLY A 58 -5.71 10.45 -5.15
C GLY A 58 -6.11 9.75 -3.85
N ILE A 59 -5.13 9.19 -3.17
CA ILE A 59 -5.28 8.57 -1.85
C ILE A 59 -4.87 9.60 -0.81
N TYR A 60 -5.73 9.83 0.18
CA TYR A 60 -5.48 10.76 1.28
C TYR A 60 -5.60 10.03 2.60
N GLY A 61 -4.83 10.45 3.59
CA GLY A 61 -4.83 9.86 4.92
C GLY A 61 -3.69 10.39 5.76
N PHE A 62 -3.52 9.81 6.94
CA PHE A 62 -2.48 10.17 7.89
C PHE A 62 -1.16 9.51 7.55
N ARG A 63 -0.05 10.12 7.97
CA ARG A 63 1.26 9.48 7.93
C ARG A 63 1.48 8.65 9.18
N TYR A 64 1.71 7.36 8.99
CA TYR A 64 2.04 6.42 10.04
C TYR A 64 3.52 6.52 10.44
N LYS A 65 3.81 6.71 11.72
CA LYS A 65 5.18 6.83 12.25
C LYS A 65 5.59 5.69 13.18
N GLY A 66 4.73 4.71 13.40
CA GLY A 66 4.99 3.59 14.29
C GLY A 66 3.94 3.42 15.36
N VAL A 67 4.37 2.89 16.50
CA VAL A 67 3.53 2.63 17.68
C VAL A 67 4.19 3.26 18.89
N TYR A 68 3.40 3.92 19.73
CA TYR A 68 3.89 4.44 21.02
C TYR A 68 4.38 3.29 21.88
N ARG A 69 5.65 3.35 22.32
CA ARG A 69 6.26 2.27 23.10
C ARG A 69 5.84 2.30 24.55
N PHE A 70 5.47 3.47 25.07
CA PHE A 70 5.17 3.72 26.45
C PHE A 70 3.87 4.47 26.62
N ASP A 71 3.14 4.17 27.68
CA ASP A 71 1.99 4.93 28.12
C ASP A 71 2.40 6.36 28.51
N TYR A 72 1.45 7.27 28.48
CA TYR A 72 1.69 8.67 28.85
C TYR A 72 2.31 8.79 30.26
N ASP A 73 1.81 8.04 31.23
CA ASP A 73 2.30 8.06 32.62
C ASP A 73 3.70 7.45 32.79
N HIS A 74 4.19 6.71 31.81
CA HIS A 74 5.51 6.07 31.81
C HIS A 74 6.54 6.81 30.96
N CYS A 75 6.21 7.98 30.45
CA CYS A 75 7.12 8.75 29.60
C CYS A 75 8.33 9.34 30.34
N GLY A 76 8.35 9.36 31.67
CA GLY A 76 9.45 9.90 32.46
C GLY A 76 9.69 11.41 32.31
N TYR A 77 8.77 12.11 31.67
CA TYR A 77 8.93 13.52 31.27
C TYR A 77 8.26 14.52 32.12
N PHE A 78 7.70 14.08 33.14
CA PHE A 78 7.15 15.02 34.08
C PHE A 78 8.32 15.76 34.71
N ALA A 79 8.59 16.97 34.24
CA ALA A 79 9.58 17.87 34.82
C ALA A 79 9.37 18.09 36.32
N ASP A 80 8.27 17.64 36.84
CA ASP A 80 7.89 17.72 38.22
C ASP A 80 8.16 16.37 38.91
N ALA A 81 9.24 16.31 39.65
CA ALA A 81 9.56 15.20 40.57
C ALA A 81 8.45 14.91 41.62
N LYS A 82 7.36 15.64 41.59
CA LYS A 82 6.19 15.49 42.47
C LYS A 82 5.23 14.38 42.05
N LYS A 83 5.31 13.91 40.81
CA LYS A 83 4.57 12.70 40.44
C LYS A 83 5.43 11.49 40.80
N ASN A 84 4.84 10.53 41.47
CA ASN A 84 5.46 9.31 41.98
C ASN A 84 6.10 8.37 40.95
N ASP A 85 6.51 8.90 39.83
CA ASP A 85 7.30 8.14 38.86
C ASP A 85 8.74 8.15 39.30
N ILE A 86 9.25 6.97 39.73
CA ILE A 86 10.64 6.77 40.18
C ILE A 86 11.66 7.16 39.12
N TYR A 87 11.23 7.39 37.90
CA TYR A 87 12.05 7.80 36.74
C TYR A 87 11.89 9.29 36.39
N ALA A 88 10.96 10.00 37.04
CA ALA A 88 10.76 11.43 36.79
C ALA A 88 12.07 12.19 36.97
N GLY A 89 12.50 12.94 35.97
CA GLY A 89 13.76 13.67 35.99
C GLY A 89 15.04 12.85 35.84
N ASN A 90 15.00 11.52 35.84
CA ASN A 90 16.18 10.66 35.66
C ASN A 90 16.20 9.99 34.28
N THR A 91 16.60 10.76 33.28
CA THR A 91 16.66 10.33 31.91
C THR A 91 17.59 9.15 31.65
N ALA A 92 18.70 9.08 32.37
CA ALA A 92 19.70 8.01 32.23
C ALA A 92 19.19 6.67 32.73
N ALA A 93 18.62 6.62 33.94
CA ALA A 93 18.08 5.41 34.54
C ALA A 93 16.87 4.88 33.72
N TRP A 94 16.09 5.80 33.16
CA TRP A 94 14.96 5.46 32.33
C TRP A 94 15.41 4.89 30.96
N ALA A 95 16.41 5.52 30.34
CA ALA A 95 17.03 5.03 29.13
C ALA A 95 17.68 3.66 29.32
N GLU A 96 18.36 3.42 30.41
CA GLU A 96 18.94 2.13 30.77
C GLU A 96 17.88 1.05 30.93
N LYS A 97 16.82 1.34 31.71
CA LYS A 97 15.75 0.37 31.95
C LYS A 97 14.97 -0.01 30.73
N TYR A 98 14.66 0.94 29.85
CA TYR A 98 13.79 0.72 28.69
C TYR A 98 14.52 0.68 27.35
N GLY A 99 15.86 0.78 27.37
CA GLY A 99 16.69 0.72 26.16
C GLY A 99 16.49 1.89 25.21
N VAL A 100 16.20 3.07 25.76
CA VAL A 100 15.96 4.29 24.97
C VAL A 100 17.14 5.23 25.14
N ASN A 101 17.93 5.44 24.11
CA ASN A 101 19.06 6.36 24.13
C ASN A 101 18.60 7.81 24.33
N GLY A 102 18.48 8.29 25.53
CA GLY A 102 18.43 9.69 25.96
C GLY A 102 17.40 10.63 25.31
N SER A 103 16.72 10.16 24.29
CA SER A 103 15.73 10.93 23.57
C SER A 103 14.38 10.25 23.74
N TYR A 104 13.65 10.77 24.58
CA TYR A 104 12.26 10.45 24.81
C TYR A 104 11.36 10.51 23.61
N ASN A 105 11.86 10.72 22.54
CA ASN A 105 11.28 11.52 21.54
C ASN A 105 10.15 10.93 20.77
N ALA A 106 10.19 9.81 20.26
CA ALA A 106 9.19 9.35 19.30
C ALA A 106 8.30 8.25 19.85
N THR A 107 8.44 7.95 21.13
CA THR A 107 7.89 6.71 21.69
C THR A 107 6.81 6.92 22.76
N CYS A 108 6.58 8.17 23.13
CA CYS A 108 5.55 8.57 24.09
C CYS A 108 4.48 9.45 23.44
N PRO A 109 3.20 9.36 23.86
CA PRO A 109 2.11 10.14 23.30
C PRO A 109 2.09 11.60 23.82
N VAL A 110 3.20 12.33 23.58
CA VAL A 110 3.38 13.71 23.98
C VAL A 110 3.50 14.62 22.77
N ALA A 111 2.74 15.72 22.76
CA ALA A 111 2.74 16.69 21.68
C ALA A 111 4.05 17.48 21.61
N ARG A 112 4.48 17.81 20.39
CA ARG A 112 5.72 18.53 20.12
C ARG A 112 5.53 19.60 19.09
N ASP A 113 6.22 20.72 19.29
CA ASP A 113 6.29 21.79 18.31
C ASP A 113 7.15 21.41 17.09
N ALA A 114 7.20 22.26 16.09
CA ALA A 114 7.99 22.08 14.87
C ALA A 114 9.51 21.94 15.12
N ASN A 115 10.01 22.39 16.26
CA ASN A 115 11.41 22.27 16.69
C ASN A 115 11.66 20.98 17.49
N GLY A 116 10.61 20.19 17.76
CA GLY A 116 10.68 18.97 18.55
C GLY A 116 10.60 19.17 20.08
N ASN A 117 10.34 20.41 20.55
CA ASN A 117 10.14 20.68 21.98
C ASN A 117 8.77 20.23 22.43
N ILE A 118 8.65 19.82 23.68
CA ILE A 118 7.38 19.41 24.27
C ILE A 118 6.45 20.63 24.41
N ILE A 119 5.19 20.45 24.02
CA ILE A 119 4.13 21.39 24.27
C ILE A 119 3.54 21.11 25.64
N TYR A 120 3.28 22.14 26.43
CA TYR A 120 2.70 22.05 27.76
C TYR A 120 1.27 22.59 27.80
N ASP A 121 0.45 21.95 28.60
CA ASP A 121 -0.91 22.45 28.88
C ASP A 121 -0.88 23.68 29.82
N ALA A 122 -2.04 24.31 30.04
CA ALA A 122 -2.15 25.46 30.93
C ALA A 122 -1.77 25.18 32.39
N LYS A 123 -1.63 23.91 32.77
CA LYS A 123 -1.22 23.47 34.11
C LYS A 123 0.27 23.15 34.21
N GLY A 124 1.00 23.32 33.09
CA GLY A 124 2.42 23.00 33.01
C GLY A 124 2.72 21.50 32.88
N ASN A 125 1.74 20.65 32.56
CA ASN A 125 2.01 19.27 32.22
C ASN A 125 2.26 19.12 30.72
N PRO A 126 3.10 18.15 30.27
CA PRO A 126 3.22 17.82 28.86
C PRO A 126 1.86 17.55 28.23
N LEU A 127 1.56 18.18 27.11
CA LEU A 127 0.30 17.95 26.42
C LEU A 127 0.29 16.53 25.86
N GLN A 128 -0.71 15.72 26.24
CA GLN A 128 -0.88 14.39 25.69
C GLN A 128 -1.49 14.50 24.29
N MET A 129 -0.92 13.76 23.33
CA MET A 129 -1.48 13.65 21.98
C MET A 129 -2.89 13.07 22.03
N TYR A 130 -3.79 13.66 21.29
CA TYR A 130 -5.16 13.19 21.21
C TYR A 130 -5.77 13.35 19.83
N TYR A 131 -6.74 12.50 19.53
CA TYR A 131 -7.59 12.63 18.37
C TYR A 131 -8.76 13.55 18.69
N ASN A 132 -9.05 14.50 17.82
CA ASN A 132 -10.13 15.47 18.03
C ASN A 132 -10.84 15.82 16.74
N TYR A 133 -11.90 15.08 16.43
CA TYR A 133 -12.73 15.39 15.27
C TYR A 133 -14.12 14.78 15.37
N GLY A 134 -15.11 15.48 14.78
CA GLY A 134 -16.48 15.00 14.69
C GLY A 134 -17.14 14.77 16.05
N GLY A 135 -16.77 15.58 17.06
CA GLY A 135 -17.26 15.45 18.44
C GLY A 135 -16.65 14.25 19.20
N ARG A 136 -15.66 13.60 18.63
CA ARG A 136 -14.93 12.49 19.28
C ARG A 136 -13.60 13.00 19.78
N ASN A 137 -13.24 12.60 20.98
CA ASN A 137 -11.95 12.89 21.60
C ASN A 137 -11.37 11.62 22.18
N TYR A 138 -10.13 11.31 21.79
CA TYR A 138 -9.43 10.12 22.29
C TYR A 138 -7.97 10.46 22.57
N LYS A 139 -7.52 10.24 23.78
CA LYS A 139 -6.12 10.42 24.18
C LYS A 139 -5.32 9.16 23.82
N PHE A 140 -4.26 9.35 23.07
CA PHE A 140 -3.37 8.25 22.70
C PHE A 140 -2.57 7.77 23.90
N GLU A 141 -2.38 6.45 23.98
CA GLU A 141 -1.64 5.75 25.01
C GLU A 141 -0.59 4.82 24.41
N GLY A 142 0.22 4.20 25.27
CA GLY A 142 1.17 3.18 24.85
C GLY A 142 0.50 2.06 24.06
N GLY A 143 1.16 1.65 22.98
CA GLY A 143 0.63 0.67 22.06
C GLY A 143 -0.30 1.22 20.98
N ASP A 144 -0.68 2.48 21.04
CA ASP A 144 -1.46 3.12 19.96
C ASP A 144 -0.57 3.53 18.79
N VAL A 145 -1.20 3.70 17.63
CA VAL A 145 -0.53 4.17 16.42
C VAL A 145 -0.08 5.61 16.58
N ILE A 146 1.12 5.89 16.16
CA ILE A 146 1.66 7.25 16.03
C ILE A 146 1.29 7.77 14.65
N TYR A 147 0.45 8.80 14.60
CA TYR A 147 0.19 9.60 13.42
C TYR A 147 1.03 10.88 13.46
N GLU A 148 1.48 11.34 12.30
CA GLU A 148 2.22 12.60 12.20
C GLU A 148 1.26 13.77 12.42
N ASP A 149 1.55 14.56 13.43
CA ASP A 149 0.93 15.85 13.69
C ASP A 149 1.65 16.89 12.81
N ILE A 150 1.01 17.28 11.71
CA ILE A 150 1.62 18.11 10.66
C ILE A 150 1.66 19.59 11.09
N ASN A 151 0.61 20.05 11.75
CA ASN A 151 0.49 21.43 12.19
C ASN A 151 1.08 21.66 13.59
N HIS A 152 1.50 20.59 14.28
CA HIS A 152 2.11 20.61 15.61
C HIS A 152 1.21 21.25 16.69
N ASP A 153 -0.10 20.99 16.63
CA ASP A 153 -1.04 21.50 17.63
C ASP A 153 -1.36 20.48 18.75
N GLY A 154 -0.78 19.27 18.68
CA GLY A 154 -0.98 18.18 19.62
C GLY A 154 -2.26 17.39 19.40
N GLN A 155 -2.96 17.63 18.32
CA GLN A 155 -4.18 16.96 17.95
C GLN A 155 -4.00 16.23 16.64
N ILE A 156 -4.68 15.11 16.47
CA ILE A 156 -4.80 14.43 15.18
C ILE A 156 -6.21 14.66 14.66
N ASN A 157 -6.29 15.37 13.54
CA ASN A 157 -7.55 15.77 12.90
C ASN A 157 -7.41 15.88 11.37
N GLU A 158 -8.37 16.50 10.69
CA GLU A 158 -8.34 16.64 9.24
C GLU A 158 -7.18 17.49 8.69
N LEU A 159 -6.59 18.35 9.51
CA LEU A 159 -5.44 19.19 9.12
C LEU A 159 -4.17 18.39 8.95
N ASP A 160 -4.10 17.19 9.56
CA ASP A 160 -2.95 16.27 9.46
C ASP A 160 -3.07 15.28 8.30
N MET A 161 -4.17 15.34 7.54
CA MET A 161 -4.33 14.47 6.40
C MET A 161 -3.60 15.00 5.18
N VAL A 162 -2.80 14.13 4.56
CA VAL A 162 -1.98 14.45 3.41
C VAL A 162 -2.25 13.55 2.21
N TYR A 163 -1.80 14.00 1.06
CA TYR A 163 -1.80 13.18 -0.14
C TYR A 163 -0.74 12.07 -0.03
N LEU A 164 -1.18 10.81 -0.11
CA LEU A 164 -0.35 9.62 0.04
C LEU A 164 0.07 9.01 -1.31
N GLY A 165 -0.53 9.47 -2.39
CA GLY A 165 -0.24 9.00 -3.73
C GLY A 165 -1.47 8.84 -4.60
N SER A 166 -1.30 8.31 -5.80
CA SER A 166 -2.39 8.06 -6.75
C SER A 166 -2.49 6.58 -7.09
N SER A 167 -3.69 6.12 -7.27
CA SER A 167 -3.97 4.79 -7.81
C SER A 167 -3.70 4.72 -9.33
N ASN A 168 -3.61 5.85 -10.00
CA ASN A 168 -3.29 5.90 -11.41
C ASN A 168 -1.80 5.69 -11.66
N PRO A 169 -1.43 4.77 -12.57
CA PRO A 169 -0.03 4.54 -12.89
C PRO A 169 0.59 5.72 -13.62
N LYS A 170 1.84 6.03 -13.30
CA LYS A 170 2.63 7.01 -14.07
C LYS A 170 3.02 6.48 -15.43
N LEU A 171 3.35 5.19 -15.50
CA LEU A 171 3.72 4.50 -16.72
C LEU A 171 3.04 3.12 -16.76
N ASN A 172 2.58 2.75 -17.93
CA ASN A 172 2.13 1.40 -18.24
C ASN A 172 2.58 1.00 -19.64
N GLY A 173 2.64 -0.29 -19.89
CA GLY A 173 3.08 -0.76 -21.19
C GLY A 173 3.28 -2.25 -21.23
N GLY A 174 3.92 -2.67 -22.32
CA GLY A 174 4.26 -4.06 -22.52
C GLY A 174 5.46 -4.23 -23.42
N PHE A 175 6.09 -5.37 -23.29
CA PHE A 175 7.18 -5.81 -24.17
C PHE A 175 7.08 -7.31 -24.42
N GLY A 176 7.72 -7.76 -25.49
CA GLY A 176 7.74 -9.16 -25.81
C GLY A 176 8.62 -9.45 -27.02
N PHE A 177 8.86 -10.72 -27.24
CA PHE A 177 9.62 -11.16 -28.40
C PHE A 177 8.95 -12.36 -29.03
N ASP A 178 8.96 -12.35 -30.36
CA ASP A 178 8.64 -13.53 -31.17
C ASP A 178 9.95 -14.04 -31.79
N ILE A 179 10.28 -15.30 -31.51
CA ILE A 179 11.47 -15.97 -32.02
C ILE A 179 10.99 -17.06 -32.97
N TYR A 180 11.50 -17.06 -34.17
CA TYR A 180 11.22 -18.07 -35.21
C TYR A 180 12.53 -18.75 -35.55
N TYR A 181 12.61 -20.05 -35.28
CA TYR A 181 13.77 -20.89 -35.63
C TYR A 181 13.31 -22.12 -36.40
N LYS A 182 13.65 -22.15 -37.71
CA LYS A 182 13.16 -23.19 -38.61
C LYS A 182 11.64 -23.32 -38.55
N ARG A 183 11.15 -24.41 -37.95
CA ARG A 183 9.73 -24.73 -37.81
C ARG A 183 9.17 -24.41 -36.41
N TRP A 184 10.02 -23.96 -35.51
CA TRP A 184 9.64 -23.56 -34.18
C TRP A 184 9.28 -22.08 -34.14
N SER A 185 8.28 -21.76 -33.37
CA SER A 185 7.97 -20.38 -33.05
C SER A 185 7.71 -20.24 -31.55
N LEU A 186 8.43 -19.31 -30.93
CA LEU A 186 8.22 -18.91 -29.54
C LEU A 186 7.72 -17.47 -29.55
N LYS A 187 6.57 -17.24 -28.90
CA LYS A 187 6.01 -15.89 -28.70
C LYS A 187 5.92 -15.61 -27.21
N THR A 188 6.33 -14.42 -26.82
CA THR A 188 6.24 -13.99 -25.41
C THR A 188 5.60 -12.60 -25.33
N SER A 189 4.93 -12.34 -24.22
CA SER A 189 4.39 -11.01 -23.93
C SER A 189 4.46 -10.76 -22.43
N PHE A 190 4.94 -9.58 -22.08
CA PHE A 190 5.00 -9.04 -20.74
C PHE A 190 4.21 -7.75 -20.68
N ASN A 191 3.54 -7.50 -19.59
CA ASN A 191 2.98 -6.18 -19.28
C ASN A 191 3.56 -5.65 -17.97
N PHE A 192 3.60 -4.35 -17.84
CA PHE A 192 4.08 -3.68 -16.64
C PHE A 192 3.24 -2.45 -16.31
N ARG A 193 3.24 -2.13 -15.03
CA ARG A 193 2.66 -0.91 -14.49
C ARG A 193 3.58 -0.36 -13.42
N VAL A 194 3.80 0.97 -13.41
CA VAL A 194 4.75 1.61 -12.49
C VAL A 194 4.18 2.93 -11.99
N GLY A 195 4.41 3.21 -10.71
CA GLY A 195 4.12 4.49 -10.07
C GLY A 195 2.70 4.64 -9.55
N ASN A 196 1.92 3.57 -9.46
CA ASN A 196 0.62 3.58 -8.80
C ASN A 196 0.70 3.06 -7.37
N LYS A 197 -0.30 3.43 -6.57
CA LYS A 197 -0.50 2.96 -5.20
C LYS A 197 -1.79 2.15 -5.10
N ILE A 198 -1.78 1.19 -4.19
CA ILE A 198 -2.94 0.35 -3.86
C ILE A 198 -3.15 0.42 -2.35
N VAL A 199 -4.38 0.59 -1.93
CA VAL A 199 -4.77 0.45 -0.52
C VAL A 199 -5.07 -1.00 -0.24
N ASN A 200 -4.24 -1.63 0.57
CA ASN A 200 -4.39 -3.04 0.96
C ASN A 200 -5.41 -3.17 2.10
N MET A 201 -6.70 -3.11 1.75
CA MET A 201 -7.80 -3.26 2.72
C MET A 201 -7.88 -4.68 3.28
N ALA A 202 -7.44 -5.67 2.52
CA ALA A 202 -7.38 -7.05 2.99
C ALA A 202 -6.42 -7.19 4.18
N ARG A 203 -5.22 -6.60 4.05
CA ARG A 203 -4.23 -6.53 5.14
C ARG A 203 -4.75 -5.71 6.32
N MET A 204 -5.35 -4.55 6.07
CA MET A 204 -5.94 -3.70 7.11
C MET A 204 -6.97 -4.48 7.94
N LYS A 205 -7.87 -5.20 7.28
CA LYS A 205 -8.89 -6.04 7.95
C LYS A 205 -8.28 -7.24 8.68
N ALA A 206 -7.22 -7.83 8.15
CA ALA A 206 -6.54 -8.97 8.76
C ALA A 206 -5.66 -8.57 9.96
N GLU A 207 -5.22 -7.33 10.04
CA GLU A 207 -4.47 -6.76 11.17
C GLU A 207 -5.38 -6.04 12.18
N ASP A 208 -6.68 -5.95 11.89
CA ASP A 208 -7.68 -5.36 12.79
C ASP A 208 -7.96 -6.28 13.99
N MET A 209 -7.68 -5.79 15.19
CA MET A 209 -7.84 -6.51 16.44
C MET A 209 -9.03 -6.02 17.28
N ARG A 210 -10.00 -5.33 16.68
CA ARG A 210 -11.19 -4.80 17.34
C ARG A 210 -12.25 -5.86 17.61
N THR A 211 -12.25 -6.90 16.83
CA THR A 211 -13.24 -7.97 16.86
C THR A 211 -12.59 -9.35 16.86
N ASN A 212 -13.36 -10.39 17.06
CA ASN A 212 -12.94 -11.79 17.02
C ASN A 212 -12.89 -12.40 15.60
N ARG A 213 -12.64 -11.60 14.57
CA ARG A 213 -12.45 -12.07 13.19
C ARG A 213 -11.11 -12.78 13.03
N ASN A 214 -10.97 -13.56 11.96
CA ASN A 214 -9.70 -14.16 11.57
C ASN A 214 -8.63 -13.07 11.36
N GLN A 215 -7.48 -13.28 11.96
CA GLN A 215 -6.39 -12.31 11.97
C GLN A 215 -5.15 -12.84 11.27
N SER A 216 -4.34 -11.93 10.75
CA SER A 216 -3.01 -12.22 10.26
C SER A 216 -2.09 -12.70 11.39
N THR A 217 -1.11 -13.54 11.06
CA THR A 217 -0.05 -13.92 12.00
C THR A 217 0.78 -12.74 12.50
N ALA A 218 0.79 -11.62 11.77
CA ALA A 218 1.46 -10.39 12.18
C ALA A 218 0.95 -9.86 13.54
N THR A 219 -0.33 -10.06 13.86
CA THR A 219 -0.91 -9.62 15.14
C THR A 219 -0.32 -10.31 16.37
N ARG A 220 0.42 -11.40 16.19
CA ARG A 220 1.19 -12.03 17.28
C ARG A 220 2.28 -11.10 17.81
N TRP A 221 2.79 -10.20 16.99
CA TRP A 221 3.83 -9.24 17.31
C TRP A 221 3.27 -7.87 17.75
N ARG A 222 1.99 -7.81 18.12
CA ARG A 222 1.38 -6.59 18.62
C ARG A 222 2.06 -6.10 19.90
N TRP A 223 1.98 -4.82 20.17
CA TRP A 223 2.38 -4.24 21.44
C TRP A 223 1.54 -4.83 22.59
N ARG A 224 2.18 -5.16 23.69
CA ARG A 224 1.56 -5.79 24.89
C ARG A 224 1.89 -5.09 26.18
N LYS A 225 3.06 -4.46 26.26
CA LYS A 225 3.56 -3.80 27.47
C LYS A 225 4.51 -2.67 27.13
N ASN A 226 4.67 -1.76 28.09
CA ASN A 226 5.62 -0.66 28.01
C ASN A 226 7.03 -1.16 27.66
N GLY A 227 7.64 -0.51 26.65
CA GLY A 227 8.94 -0.86 26.13
C GLY A 227 8.94 -1.79 24.91
N ASP A 228 7.83 -2.41 24.55
CA ASP A 228 7.76 -3.25 23.34
C ASP A 228 8.06 -2.44 22.07
N ILE A 229 8.92 -2.99 21.23
CA ILE A 229 9.28 -2.42 19.93
C ILE A 229 8.53 -3.18 18.85
N THR A 230 7.54 -2.56 18.26
CA THR A 230 6.69 -3.20 17.24
C THR A 230 6.09 -2.17 16.30
N THR A 231 5.65 -2.63 15.12
CA THR A 231 4.86 -1.87 14.15
C THR A 231 3.37 -2.23 14.21
N ILE A 232 2.97 -3.15 15.09
CA ILE A 232 1.59 -3.59 15.23
C ILE A 232 1.04 -3.02 16.55
N PRO A 233 -0.05 -2.24 16.50
CA PRO A 233 -0.61 -1.61 17.69
C PRO A 233 -1.16 -2.63 18.69
N ARG A 234 -1.52 -2.16 19.85
CA ARG A 234 -2.21 -2.95 20.86
C ARG A 234 -3.59 -3.41 20.39
N ALA A 235 -4.04 -4.54 20.92
CA ALA A 235 -5.42 -4.99 20.72
C ALA A 235 -6.35 -4.22 21.67
N MET A 236 -7.42 -3.65 21.11
CA MET A 236 -8.48 -2.97 21.87
C MET A 236 -9.84 -3.36 21.32
N SER A 237 -10.88 -3.29 22.17
CA SER A 237 -12.26 -3.43 21.69
C SER A 237 -12.71 -2.17 20.92
N ALA A 238 -13.68 -2.31 20.04
CA ALA A 238 -14.26 -1.18 19.31
C ALA A 238 -14.86 -0.11 20.24
N GLU A 239 -15.32 -0.51 21.42
CA GLU A 239 -15.95 0.37 22.42
C GLU A 239 -14.93 1.29 23.11
N VAL A 240 -13.66 0.88 23.21
CA VAL A 240 -12.62 1.61 23.95
C VAL A 240 -11.78 2.53 23.06
N GLY A 241 -12.03 2.57 21.76
CA GLY A 241 -11.29 3.46 20.87
C GLY A 241 -10.33 2.75 19.90
N ALA A 242 -10.47 1.45 19.70
CA ALA A 242 -9.67 0.67 18.75
C ALA A 242 -9.73 1.23 17.32
N SER A 243 -10.79 1.95 16.99
CA SER A 243 -10.95 2.65 15.71
C SER A 243 -9.83 3.66 15.45
N TYR A 244 -9.24 4.25 16.48
CA TYR A 244 -8.16 5.22 16.34
C TYR A 244 -6.82 4.59 15.96
N ASN A 245 -6.65 3.27 16.13
CA ASN A 245 -5.50 2.52 15.63
C ASN A 245 -5.66 2.05 14.17
N ALA A 246 -6.82 2.24 13.59
CA ALA A 246 -7.18 1.84 12.23
C ALA A 246 -7.57 3.03 11.34
N LEU A 247 -7.12 4.24 11.66
CA LEU A 247 -7.35 5.40 10.77
C LEU A 247 -6.65 5.16 9.42
N CYS A 248 -7.27 5.68 8.36
CA CYS A 248 -6.70 5.62 7.03
C CYS A 248 -5.32 6.28 7.00
N SER A 249 -4.29 5.50 6.70
CA SER A 249 -2.90 5.97 6.74
C SER A 249 -2.04 5.27 5.69
N ASP A 250 -0.85 5.78 5.46
CA ASP A 250 0.10 5.16 4.53
C ASP A 250 0.59 3.77 4.98
N ARG A 251 0.27 3.33 6.19
CA ARG A 251 0.58 1.97 6.67
C ARG A 251 0.05 0.88 5.73
N TYR A 252 -1.10 1.12 5.12
CA TYR A 252 -1.76 0.16 4.22
C TYR A 252 -1.73 0.59 2.76
N VAL A 253 -1.01 1.68 2.44
CA VAL A 253 -0.83 2.17 1.07
C VAL A 253 0.47 1.62 0.51
N GLU A 254 0.36 0.64 -0.36
CA GLU A 254 1.49 -0.10 -0.89
C GLU A 254 1.77 0.26 -2.36
N PRO A 255 3.02 0.07 -2.85
CA PRO A 255 3.30 0.22 -4.29
C PRO A 255 2.56 -0.85 -5.08
N GLY A 256 1.84 -0.41 -6.11
CA GLY A 256 1.12 -1.28 -7.05
C GLY A 256 1.94 -1.64 -8.29
N ASP A 257 3.24 -1.41 -8.25
CA ASP A 257 4.15 -1.68 -9.36
C ASP A 257 4.28 -3.17 -9.61
N TYR A 258 4.22 -3.56 -10.89
CA TYR A 258 4.45 -4.95 -11.26
C TYR A 258 4.98 -5.10 -12.69
N VAL A 259 5.62 -6.25 -12.92
CA VAL A 259 5.87 -6.81 -14.24
C VAL A 259 5.24 -8.20 -14.27
N ARG A 260 4.42 -8.47 -15.27
CA ARG A 260 3.73 -9.75 -15.44
C ARG A 260 4.17 -10.44 -16.72
N PHE A 261 4.54 -11.71 -16.63
CA PHE A 261 4.67 -12.60 -17.78
C PHE A 261 3.28 -13.05 -18.20
N GLN A 262 2.70 -12.27 -19.11
CA GLN A 262 1.29 -12.37 -19.52
C GLN A 262 1.03 -13.59 -20.36
N TYR A 263 1.92 -13.86 -21.34
CA TYR A 263 1.67 -14.86 -22.34
C TYR A 263 2.97 -15.48 -22.84
N VAL A 264 2.94 -16.81 -23.04
CA VAL A 264 3.93 -17.56 -23.82
C VAL A 264 3.25 -18.55 -24.73
N GLN A 265 3.77 -18.74 -25.91
CA GLN A 265 3.35 -19.79 -26.83
C GLN A 265 4.58 -20.40 -27.50
N LEU A 266 4.72 -21.70 -27.39
CA LEU A 266 5.65 -22.49 -28.19
C LEU A 266 4.86 -23.27 -29.21
N ALA A 267 5.20 -23.12 -30.49
CA ALA A 267 4.52 -23.87 -31.55
C ALA A 267 5.52 -24.48 -32.52
N TYR A 268 5.10 -25.59 -33.13
CA TYR A 268 5.84 -26.32 -34.13
C TYR A 268 4.99 -26.57 -35.37
N ASP A 269 5.49 -26.16 -36.54
CA ASP A 269 4.88 -26.37 -37.83
C ASP A 269 5.52 -27.59 -38.50
N PHE A 270 4.75 -28.62 -38.80
CA PHE A 270 5.26 -29.83 -39.42
C PHE A 270 5.64 -29.61 -40.89
N ALA A 271 6.60 -30.40 -41.36
CA ALA A 271 7.08 -30.33 -42.75
C ALA A 271 6.02 -30.78 -43.72
N PRO A 272 5.69 -29.98 -44.79
CA PRO A 272 4.70 -30.34 -45.77
C PRO A 272 5.00 -31.69 -46.47
N GLU A 273 6.25 -32.02 -46.69
CA GLU A 273 6.68 -33.26 -47.30
C GLU A 273 6.25 -34.52 -46.52
N LYS A 274 6.28 -34.40 -45.18
CA LYS A 274 5.82 -35.49 -44.27
C LYS A 274 4.31 -35.60 -44.24
N LEU A 275 3.60 -34.45 -44.39
CA LEU A 275 2.16 -34.38 -44.29
C LEU A 275 1.45 -34.87 -45.53
N LYS A 276 2.04 -34.73 -46.72
CA LYS A 276 1.48 -35.23 -47.98
C LYS A 276 1.17 -36.74 -47.93
N ARG A 277 1.97 -37.55 -47.24
CA ARG A 277 1.68 -38.97 -47.05
C ARG A 277 0.44 -39.27 -46.21
N LEU A 278 -0.01 -38.28 -45.40
CA LEU A 278 -1.18 -38.37 -44.55
C LEU A 278 -2.40 -37.67 -45.17
N GLY A 279 -2.29 -37.13 -46.39
CA GLY A 279 -3.34 -36.37 -47.03
C GLY A 279 -3.60 -34.95 -46.42
N LEU A 280 -2.64 -34.47 -45.61
CA LEU A 280 -2.76 -33.19 -44.93
C LEU A 280 -1.95 -32.11 -45.64
N ARG A 281 -2.51 -30.88 -45.70
CA ARG A 281 -1.82 -29.70 -46.19
C ARG A 281 -0.97 -29.02 -45.12
N SER A 282 -1.48 -28.96 -43.93
CA SER A 282 -0.77 -28.33 -42.78
C SER A 282 -1.09 -29.02 -41.47
N LEU A 283 -0.11 -29.05 -40.55
CA LEU A 283 -0.29 -29.48 -39.21
C LEU A 283 0.56 -28.60 -38.31
N ARG A 284 -0.06 -27.98 -37.32
CA ARG A 284 0.60 -27.15 -36.32
C ARG A 284 0.17 -27.59 -34.93
N LEU A 285 1.15 -27.82 -34.04
CA LEU A 285 0.97 -28.00 -32.62
C LEU A 285 1.38 -26.72 -31.91
N ALA A 286 0.60 -26.29 -30.91
CA ALA A 286 0.97 -25.18 -30.07
C ALA A 286 0.60 -25.43 -28.62
N LEU A 287 1.51 -25.08 -27.72
CA LEU A 287 1.27 -25.01 -26.29
C LEU A 287 1.38 -23.56 -25.87
N SER A 288 0.38 -23.04 -25.20
CA SER A 288 0.38 -21.68 -24.69
C SER A 288 0.04 -21.63 -23.20
N GLY A 289 0.57 -20.62 -22.54
CA GLY A 289 0.30 -20.34 -21.14
C GLY A 289 0.01 -18.84 -20.94
N ASN A 290 -0.95 -18.55 -20.06
CA ASN A 290 -1.32 -17.18 -19.73
C ASN A 290 -1.18 -16.93 -18.23
N ASN A 291 -0.86 -15.67 -17.87
CA ASN A 291 -0.73 -15.18 -16.49
C ASN A 291 0.21 -16.04 -15.63
N LEU A 292 1.39 -16.37 -16.15
CA LEU A 292 2.27 -17.39 -15.56
C LEU A 292 2.89 -16.92 -14.25
N ILE A 293 3.55 -15.77 -14.27
CA ILE A 293 4.30 -15.21 -13.13
C ILE A 293 4.16 -13.70 -13.14
N PHE A 294 4.17 -13.08 -11.98
CA PHE A 294 4.37 -11.65 -11.85
C PHE A 294 5.40 -11.35 -10.76
N TRP A 295 6.04 -10.20 -10.88
CA TRP A 295 6.98 -9.65 -9.90
C TRP A 295 6.45 -8.31 -9.43
N SER A 296 6.28 -8.17 -8.11
CA SER A 296 5.75 -6.98 -7.46
C SER A 296 6.28 -6.88 -6.03
N LYS A 297 6.29 -5.66 -5.48
CA LYS A 297 6.50 -5.41 -4.06
C LYS A 297 5.19 -5.36 -3.26
N TYR A 298 4.06 -5.49 -3.93
CA TYR A 298 2.76 -5.53 -3.29
C TYR A 298 2.64 -6.79 -2.43
N SER A 299 2.15 -6.64 -1.19
CA SER A 299 2.04 -7.75 -0.24
C SER A 299 0.77 -8.58 -0.41
N GLY A 300 -0.23 -8.07 -1.15
CA GLY A 300 -1.47 -8.77 -1.47
C GLY A 300 -1.29 -9.83 -2.57
N VAL A 301 -2.37 -10.47 -2.92
CA VAL A 301 -2.36 -11.65 -3.81
C VAL A 301 -2.05 -11.28 -5.26
N ASP A 302 -2.59 -10.17 -5.76
CA ASP A 302 -2.37 -9.72 -7.14
C ASP A 302 -2.43 -8.18 -7.19
N PRO A 303 -1.40 -7.48 -7.71
CA PRO A 303 -1.39 -6.02 -7.80
C PRO A 303 -2.25 -5.48 -8.95
N GLU A 304 -2.76 -6.33 -9.83
CA GLU A 304 -3.55 -5.90 -10.99
C GLU A 304 -5.04 -5.86 -10.67
N HIS A 305 -5.42 -4.83 -9.90
CA HIS A 305 -6.82 -4.56 -9.56
C HIS A 305 -7.51 -3.67 -10.57
N SER A 306 -8.84 -3.83 -10.67
CA SER A 306 -9.71 -2.91 -11.39
C SER A 306 -9.73 -1.56 -10.67
N GLN A 307 -9.57 -0.48 -11.42
CA GLN A 307 -9.61 0.88 -10.89
C GLN A 307 -10.84 1.62 -11.43
N SER A 308 -11.52 2.31 -10.54
CA SER A 308 -12.35 3.45 -10.91
C SER A 308 -11.43 4.68 -11.00
N GLY A 309 -11.50 5.44 -12.09
CA GLY A 309 -10.67 6.65 -12.23
C GLY A 309 -10.92 7.73 -11.18
N TRP A 310 -11.98 7.60 -10.39
CA TRP A 310 -12.46 8.59 -9.42
C TRP A 310 -12.11 8.27 -7.97
N SER A 311 -11.89 7.02 -7.65
CA SER A 311 -11.66 6.56 -6.28
C SER A 311 -10.33 5.84 -6.13
N PRO A 312 -9.76 5.80 -4.92
CA PRO A 312 -8.59 4.98 -4.62
C PRO A 312 -8.79 3.52 -5.01
N CYS A 313 -7.74 2.90 -5.51
CA CYS A 313 -7.72 1.46 -5.75
C CYS A 313 -7.62 0.73 -4.42
N MET A 314 -8.69 0.05 -4.03
CA MET A 314 -8.80 -0.68 -2.77
C MET A 314 -8.83 -2.19 -3.03
N ASP A 315 -7.84 -2.92 -2.51
CA ASP A 315 -7.84 -4.38 -2.53
C ASP A 315 -8.65 -4.93 -1.34
N ASN A 316 -9.86 -5.37 -1.63
CA ASN A 316 -10.76 -6.04 -0.68
C ASN A 316 -10.72 -7.56 -0.80
N SER A 317 -9.55 -8.17 -1.05
CA SER A 317 -9.39 -9.61 -1.31
C SER A 317 -10.00 -10.04 -2.64
N GLN A 318 -9.71 -9.31 -3.70
CA GLN A 318 -10.15 -9.69 -5.04
C GLN A 318 -9.52 -11.01 -5.48
N THR A 319 -10.27 -11.78 -6.25
CA THR A 319 -9.76 -13.03 -6.81
C THR A 319 -8.61 -12.75 -7.78
N PRO A 320 -7.43 -13.38 -7.59
CA PRO A 320 -6.31 -13.19 -8.49
C PRO A 320 -6.61 -13.75 -9.88
N ARG A 321 -5.89 -13.27 -10.88
CA ARG A 321 -5.99 -13.81 -12.24
C ARG A 321 -5.53 -15.26 -12.28
N SER A 322 -6.34 -16.11 -12.90
CA SER A 322 -6.03 -17.52 -13.06
C SER A 322 -4.90 -17.75 -14.07
N ARG A 323 -4.07 -18.75 -13.80
CA ARG A 323 -3.15 -19.29 -14.80
C ARG A 323 -3.90 -20.26 -15.69
N SER A 324 -3.63 -20.21 -16.99
CA SER A 324 -4.22 -21.16 -17.93
C SER A 324 -3.16 -21.70 -18.88
N PHE A 325 -3.32 -22.96 -19.25
CA PHE A 325 -2.51 -23.63 -20.27
C PHE A 325 -3.45 -24.16 -21.34
N THR A 326 -3.08 -23.95 -22.59
CA THR A 326 -3.88 -24.38 -23.72
C THR A 326 -3.01 -25.16 -24.70
N PHE A 327 -3.43 -26.34 -25.01
CA PHE A 327 -2.89 -27.13 -26.12
C PHE A 327 -3.76 -26.93 -27.35
N SER A 328 -3.14 -26.60 -28.47
CA SER A 328 -3.84 -26.38 -29.73
C SER A 328 -3.28 -27.25 -30.82
N LEU A 329 -4.17 -27.90 -31.55
CA LEU A 329 -3.86 -28.69 -32.74
C LEU A 329 -4.63 -28.09 -33.91
N ASN A 330 -3.88 -27.55 -34.89
CA ASN A 330 -4.47 -27.03 -36.13
C ASN A 330 -4.13 -27.95 -37.28
N ILE A 331 -5.14 -28.47 -37.98
CA ILE A 331 -5.03 -29.38 -39.09
C ILE A 331 -5.68 -28.75 -40.31
N GLY A 332 -4.97 -28.73 -41.43
CA GLY A 332 -5.52 -28.32 -42.73
C GLY A 332 -5.49 -29.50 -43.70
N PHE A 333 -6.57 -29.71 -44.40
CA PHE A 333 -6.78 -30.75 -45.38
C PHE A 333 -6.64 -30.22 -46.81
#